data_bb8af3f6fe4b2cd26567a8cbdb49e4ee
#
_entry.id   bb8af3f6fe4b2cd26567a8cbdb49e4ee
#
_cell.length_a   1.000
_cell.length_b   1.000
_cell.length_c   1.000
_cell.angle_alpha   90.00
_cell.angle_beta   90.00
_cell.angle_gamma   90.00
#
_symmetry.space_group_name_H-M   'P 1'
#
loop_
_entity.id
_entity.type
_entity.pdbx_description
1 polymer ?
#
loop_
_entity_poly.entity_id
_entity_poly.type
_entity_poly.pdbx_seq_one_letter_code
_entity_poly.pdbx_strand_id
1 'polypeptide(L)'
;MPALAARFPTAAFSIITNGSLLDREKLDFIAAHDIAITISHDGPGQHLRGPDPLDDPDRQRWIEALLTERPGRTGFNAVLTRENHDLKALKTWFAEKFGPDIFVGLEGVVNVYDAATAIGTGRFEPAELNSLTRSIFEALIDDPNAFGLGERINEFYASIQRRRPIEALGQKCGMDSPDAIAVDLRGNVMTCQNTGAKGVHKIGHVADFDAIALDTAMHFAFREECMSCPVVQLCKGSCMFLEGEFFKQSCANEFAFNMGIMMAAVWHFTGMVVVGVNAIDNEN
;
A
#
# COMPACT_ATOMS: atom_id res chain seq x y z
N MET A 1 2.74 15.02 20.99
CA MET A 1 3.90 15.23 20.08
C MET A 1 5.11 15.83 20.79
N PRO A 2 5.09 17.00 21.50
CA PRO A 2 6.31 17.56 22.10
C PRO A 2 7.08 16.59 23.00
N ALA A 3 6.38 15.84 23.85
CA ALA A 3 6.99 14.84 24.73
C ALA A 3 7.63 13.68 23.96
N LEU A 4 7.01 13.24 22.85
CA LEU A 4 7.56 12.19 21.98
C LEU A 4 8.80 12.69 21.24
N ALA A 5 8.74 13.87 20.64
CA ALA A 5 9.88 14.47 19.94
C ALA A 5 11.08 14.71 20.88
N ALA A 6 10.82 15.15 22.12
CA ALA A 6 11.87 15.32 23.13
C ALA A 6 12.50 13.96 23.56
N ARG A 7 11.69 12.91 23.65
CA ARG A 7 12.16 11.57 24.03
C ARG A 7 12.87 10.83 22.87
N PHE A 8 12.45 11.09 21.65
CA PHE A 8 12.95 10.42 20.42
C PHE A 8 13.36 11.47 19.38
N PRO A 9 14.48 12.18 19.60
CA PRO A 9 14.87 13.34 18.77
C PRO A 9 15.22 12.96 17.32
N THR A 10 15.50 11.69 17.05
CA THR A 10 15.82 11.17 15.70
C THR A 10 14.63 10.51 15.01
N ALA A 11 13.47 10.44 15.68
CA ALA A 11 12.28 9.83 15.09
C ALA A 11 11.67 10.75 14.02
N ALA A 12 11.35 10.18 12.88
CA ALA A 12 10.50 10.83 11.88
C ALA A 12 9.03 10.55 12.20
N PHE A 13 8.21 11.60 12.10
CA PHE A 13 6.77 11.49 12.32
C PHE A 13 6.03 11.66 11.00
N SER A 14 5.08 10.79 10.76
CA SER A 14 4.18 10.88 9.61
C SER A 14 2.74 10.57 10.02
N ILE A 15 1.79 11.16 9.31
CA ILE A 15 0.36 10.91 9.50
C ILE A 15 -0.27 10.63 8.13
N ILE A 16 -1.03 9.55 8.03
CA ILE A 16 -1.94 9.30 6.91
C ILE A 16 -3.34 9.73 7.35
N THR A 17 -3.99 10.57 6.57
CA THR A 17 -5.29 11.15 6.90
C THR A 17 -6.15 11.32 5.65
N ASN A 18 -7.47 11.30 5.80
CA ASN A 18 -8.39 11.71 4.74
C ASN A 18 -8.56 13.23 4.60
N GLY A 19 -7.88 14.01 5.43
CA GLY A 19 -7.92 15.47 5.40
C GLY A 19 -9.18 16.11 5.97
N SER A 20 -10.19 15.33 6.37
CA SER A 20 -11.51 15.83 6.75
C SER A 20 -11.55 16.75 8.00
N LEU A 21 -10.51 16.66 8.82
CA LEU A 21 -10.40 17.43 10.08
C LEU A 21 -9.30 18.50 10.04
N LEU A 22 -8.71 18.77 8.88
CA LEU A 22 -7.69 19.80 8.74
C LEU A 22 -8.29 21.20 9.00
N ASP A 23 -7.53 22.03 9.68
CA ASP A 23 -7.79 23.43 9.93
C ASP A 23 -6.47 24.18 10.18
N ARG A 24 -6.51 25.49 10.37
CA ARG A 24 -5.30 26.29 10.58
C ARG A 24 -4.49 25.84 11.80
N GLU A 25 -5.14 25.53 12.90
CA GLU A 25 -4.45 25.11 14.13
C GLU A 25 -3.65 23.80 13.88
N LYS A 26 -4.24 22.86 13.16
CA LYS A 26 -3.57 21.59 12.81
C LYS A 26 -2.43 21.78 11.81
N LEU A 27 -2.60 22.67 10.83
CA LEU A 27 -1.51 23.00 9.90
C LEU A 27 -0.32 23.62 10.63
N ASP A 28 -0.56 24.55 11.55
CA ASP A 28 0.48 25.17 12.37
C ASP A 28 1.19 24.14 13.26
N PHE A 29 0.42 23.22 13.85
CA PHE A 29 0.96 22.11 14.65
C PHE A 29 1.82 21.15 13.81
N ILE A 30 1.36 20.76 12.62
CA ILE A 30 2.08 19.92 11.68
C ILE A 30 3.41 20.57 11.28
N ALA A 31 3.37 21.87 10.99
CA ALA A 31 4.56 22.63 10.63
C ALA A 31 5.55 22.74 11.80
N ALA A 32 5.06 23.08 13.00
CA ALA A 32 5.88 23.25 14.21
C ALA A 32 6.61 21.97 14.64
N HIS A 33 6.09 20.79 14.27
CA HIS A 33 6.65 19.49 14.65
C HIS A 33 7.25 18.70 13.47
N ASP A 34 7.37 19.34 12.32
CA ASP A 34 7.89 18.75 11.08
C ASP A 34 7.28 17.35 10.73
N ILE A 35 5.96 17.24 10.88
CA ILE A 35 5.24 16.01 10.60
C ILE A 35 5.02 15.88 9.08
N ALA A 36 5.38 14.76 8.49
CA ALA A 36 5.02 14.46 7.10
C ALA A 36 3.54 14.04 7.02
N ILE A 37 2.84 14.52 6.02
CA ILE A 37 1.42 14.22 5.84
C ILE A 37 1.18 13.52 4.51
N THR A 38 0.49 12.40 4.57
CA THR A 38 -0.02 11.71 3.39
C THR A 38 -1.54 11.75 3.42
N ILE A 39 -2.14 12.35 2.40
CA ILE A 39 -3.58 12.44 2.25
C ILE A 39 -4.06 11.18 1.52
N SER A 40 -4.91 10.40 2.19
CA SER A 40 -5.52 9.23 1.58
C SER A 40 -6.63 9.67 0.63
N HIS A 41 -6.41 9.50 -0.68
CA HIS A 41 -7.38 9.89 -1.72
C HIS A 41 -7.17 9.07 -2.99
N ASP A 42 -8.23 8.45 -3.46
CA ASP A 42 -8.18 7.49 -4.58
C ASP A 42 -8.45 8.14 -5.95
N GLY A 43 -8.35 9.47 -6.05
CA GLY A 43 -8.65 10.18 -7.28
C GLY A 43 -10.10 9.98 -7.73
N PRO A 44 -10.34 9.64 -9.01
CA PRO A 44 -11.70 9.42 -9.53
C PRO A 44 -12.49 8.33 -8.80
N GLY A 45 -11.79 7.37 -8.19
CA GLY A 45 -12.39 6.25 -7.46
C GLY A 45 -12.76 6.56 -6.01
N GLN A 46 -12.53 7.77 -5.50
CA GLN A 46 -12.74 8.12 -4.10
C GLN A 46 -14.15 7.82 -3.59
N HIS A 47 -15.17 8.07 -4.40
CA HIS A 47 -16.58 7.84 -4.05
C HIS A 47 -16.91 6.38 -3.70
N LEU A 48 -16.13 5.41 -4.16
CA LEU A 48 -16.29 4.00 -3.82
C LEU A 48 -15.91 3.69 -2.37
N ARG A 49 -15.06 4.51 -1.76
CA ARG A 49 -14.59 4.32 -0.38
C ARG A 49 -15.21 5.27 0.63
N GLY A 50 -15.87 6.30 0.16
CA GLY A 50 -16.56 7.26 1.01
C GLY A 50 -16.74 8.62 0.34
N PRO A 51 -17.29 9.60 1.06
CA PRO A 51 -17.43 10.96 0.57
C PRO A 51 -16.07 11.54 0.14
N ASP A 52 -16.05 12.23 -0.99
CA ASP A 52 -14.87 12.94 -1.45
C ASP A 52 -14.64 14.18 -0.58
N PRO A 53 -13.50 14.29 0.15
CA PRO A 53 -13.20 15.48 0.93
C PRO A 53 -13.02 16.74 0.07
N LEU A 54 -12.76 16.59 -1.23
CA LEU A 54 -12.62 17.70 -2.18
C LEU A 54 -13.96 18.26 -2.66
N ASP A 55 -15.08 17.59 -2.37
CA ASP A 55 -16.43 18.12 -2.64
C ASP A 55 -16.83 19.19 -1.61
N ASP A 56 -16.11 19.28 -0.49
CA ASP A 56 -16.32 20.28 0.54
C ASP A 56 -15.27 21.42 0.39
N PRO A 57 -15.68 22.63 0.00
CA PRO A 57 -14.74 23.73 -0.26
C PRO A 57 -13.83 24.09 0.92
N ASP A 58 -14.32 23.94 2.16
CA ASP A 58 -13.51 24.22 3.33
C ASP A 58 -12.43 23.16 3.54
N ARG A 59 -12.74 21.89 3.30
CA ARG A 59 -11.74 20.79 3.36
C ARG A 59 -10.73 20.91 2.24
N GLN A 60 -11.20 21.13 1.02
CA GLN A 60 -10.34 21.34 -0.14
C GLN A 60 -9.33 22.46 0.12
N ARG A 61 -9.78 23.61 0.62
CA ARG A 61 -8.91 24.75 0.97
C ARG A 61 -7.78 24.38 1.93
N TRP A 62 -8.07 23.57 2.96
CA TRP A 62 -7.05 23.16 3.92
C TRP A 62 -6.07 22.13 3.37
N ILE A 63 -6.54 21.24 2.49
CA ILE A 63 -5.66 20.31 1.75
C ILE A 63 -4.72 21.10 0.84
N GLU A 64 -5.24 22.04 0.06
CA GLU A 64 -4.44 22.90 -0.82
C GLU A 64 -3.43 23.77 -0.05
N ALA A 65 -3.85 24.34 1.09
CA ALA A 65 -2.95 25.08 1.97
C ALA A 65 -1.80 24.21 2.46
N LEU A 66 -2.09 22.99 2.92
CA LEU A 66 -1.09 22.05 3.40
C LEU A 66 -0.08 21.66 2.30
N LEU A 67 -0.56 21.39 1.08
CA LEU A 67 0.29 21.06 -0.07
C LEU A 67 1.20 22.25 -0.45
N THR A 68 0.67 23.46 -0.39
CA THR A 68 1.40 24.69 -0.75
C THR A 68 2.42 25.07 0.31
N GLU A 69 2.07 24.98 1.58
CA GLU A 69 2.92 25.40 2.70
C GLU A 69 4.02 24.38 3.02
N ARG A 70 3.83 23.12 2.63
CA ARG A 70 4.74 22.02 2.96
C ARG A 70 5.09 21.16 1.73
N PRO A 71 5.64 21.74 0.66
CA PRO A 71 6.04 20.97 -0.53
C PRO A 71 7.12 19.94 -0.17
N GLY A 72 7.02 18.73 -0.72
CA GLY A 72 7.93 17.63 -0.43
C GLY A 72 7.73 16.94 0.93
N ARG A 73 6.87 17.47 1.79
CA ARG A 73 6.48 16.87 3.08
C ARG A 73 5.01 16.44 3.10
N THR A 74 4.30 16.75 2.02
CA THR A 74 2.90 16.41 1.84
C THR A 74 2.69 15.83 0.44
N GLY A 75 1.82 14.84 0.35
CA GLY A 75 1.43 14.21 -0.91
C GLY A 75 0.18 13.36 -0.72
N PHE A 76 -0.20 12.66 -1.76
CA PHE A 76 -1.33 11.75 -1.73
C PHE A 76 -0.88 10.29 -1.68
N ASN A 77 -1.74 9.42 -1.15
CA ASN A 77 -1.62 7.97 -1.26
C ASN A 77 -2.96 7.40 -1.72
N ALA A 78 -2.93 6.66 -2.81
CA ALA A 78 -4.10 6.07 -3.41
C ALA A 78 -4.10 4.55 -3.29
N VAL A 79 -5.29 3.98 -3.19
CA VAL A 79 -5.53 2.54 -3.33
C VAL A 79 -6.24 2.30 -4.65
N LEU A 80 -5.78 1.34 -5.42
CA LEU A 80 -6.36 1.04 -6.73
C LEU A 80 -7.65 0.24 -6.60
N THR A 81 -8.64 0.68 -7.32
CA THR A 81 -9.95 0.06 -7.50
C THR A 81 -10.22 -0.13 -8.99
N ARG A 82 -11.37 -0.68 -9.35
CA ARG A 82 -11.79 -0.81 -10.75
C ARG A 82 -11.90 0.52 -11.50
N GLU A 83 -12.11 1.63 -10.79
CA GLU A 83 -12.38 2.94 -11.39
C GLU A 83 -11.15 3.84 -11.52
N ASN A 84 -10.05 3.50 -10.84
CA ASN A 84 -8.83 4.31 -10.86
C ASN A 84 -7.55 3.51 -11.19
N HIS A 85 -7.68 2.31 -11.77
CA HIS A 85 -6.55 1.44 -12.07
C HIS A 85 -5.73 1.84 -13.32
N ASP A 86 -6.22 2.80 -14.10
CA ASP A 86 -5.43 3.45 -15.15
C ASP A 86 -4.53 4.52 -14.52
N LEU A 87 -3.25 4.20 -14.35
CA LEU A 87 -2.30 5.07 -13.67
C LEU A 87 -2.03 6.37 -14.42
N LYS A 88 -2.11 6.36 -15.75
CA LYS A 88 -1.94 7.57 -16.53
C LYS A 88 -3.11 8.52 -16.30
N ALA A 89 -4.34 8.01 -16.33
CA ALA A 89 -5.54 8.79 -16.02
C ALA A 89 -5.52 9.27 -14.56
N LEU A 90 -5.10 8.43 -13.62
CA LEU A 90 -4.96 8.79 -12.20
C LEU A 90 -3.94 9.93 -12.00
N LYS A 91 -2.76 9.82 -12.61
CA LYS A 91 -1.73 10.87 -12.57
C LYS A 91 -2.24 12.19 -13.16
N THR A 92 -2.92 12.12 -14.29
CA THR A 92 -3.51 13.29 -14.96
C THR A 92 -4.54 13.97 -14.06
N TRP A 93 -5.43 13.20 -13.43
CA TRP A 93 -6.46 13.73 -12.53
C TRP A 93 -5.85 14.52 -11.36
N PHE A 94 -4.82 13.98 -10.71
CA PHE A 94 -4.13 14.68 -9.62
C PHE A 94 -3.36 15.90 -10.12
N ALA A 95 -2.70 15.80 -11.27
CA ALA A 95 -1.93 16.90 -11.86
C ALA A 95 -2.82 18.09 -12.27
N GLU A 96 -4.01 17.81 -12.79
CA GLU A 96 -5.00 18.85 -13.16
C GLU A 96 -5.53 19.61 -11.92
N LYS A 97 -5.68 18.91 -10.79
CA LYS A 97 -6.20 19.53 -9.56
C LYS A 97 -5.13 20.23 -8.72
N PHE A 98 -3.93 19.66 -8.64
CA PHE A 98 -2.91 20.09 -7.65
C PHE A 98 -1.57 20.44 -8.30
N GLY A 99 -1.47 20.41 -9.61
CA GLY A 99 -0.25 20.71 -10.35
C GLY A 99 0.58 19.47 -10.72
N PRO A 100 1.45 19.60 -11.73
CA PRO A 100 2.15 18.47 -12.35
C PRO A 100 3.17 17.79 -11.42
N ASP A 101 3.67 18.50 -10.42
CA ASP A 101 4.72 18.02 -9.52
C ASP A 101 4.15 17.35 -8.25
N ILE A 102 2.81 17.18 -8.17
CA ILE A 102 2.20 16.57 -7.01
C ILE A 102 2.63 15.11 -6.84
N PHE A 103 3.11 14.76 -5.66
CA PHE A 103 3.44 13.37 -5.35
C PHE A 103 2.17 12.57 -5.04
N VAL A 104 2.03 11.44 -5.73
CA VAL A 104 0.99 10.44 -5.48
C VAL A 104 1.67 9.09 -5.32
N GLY A 105 1.57 8.51 -4.13
CA GLY A 105 2.00 7.14 -3.86
C GLY A 105 0.87 6.15 -4.10
N LEU A 106 1.23 4.87 -4.30
CA LEU A 106 0.28 3.77 -4.32
C LEU A 106 0.56 2.81 -3.17
N GLU A 107 -0.47 2.54 -2.38
CA GLU A 107 -0.42 1.49 -1.37
C GLU A 107 -0.52 0.09 -2.01
N GLY A 108 -1.31 -0.04 -3.06
CA GLY A 108 -1.58 -1.27 -3.78
C GLY A 108 -3.01 -1.33 -4.31
N VAL A 109 -3.54 -2.53 -4.45
CA VAL A 109 -4.93 -2.77 -4.85
C VAL A 109 -5.80 -2.96 -3.62
N VAL A 110 -7.05 -2.53 -3.68
CA VAL A 110 -7.99 -2.65 -2.57
C VAL A 110 -8.17 -4.11 -2.14
N ASN A 111 -8.06 -4.35 -0.83
CA ASN A 111 -8.36 -5.62 -0.21
C ASN A 111 -9.73 -5.55 0.47
N VAL A 112 -10.53 -6.60 0.29
CA VAL A 112 -11.84 -6.76 0.90
C VAL A 112 -11.74 -7.83 1.98
N TYR A 113 -12.10 -7.48 3.21
CA TYR A 113 -11.99 -8.38 4.36
C TYR A 113 -13.31 -9.00 4.77
N ASP A 114 -14.44 -8.42 4.35
CA ASP A 114 -15.78 -8.93 4.64
C ASP A 114 -16.79 -8.55 3.55
N ALA A 115 -17.95 -9.24 3.55
CA ALA A 115 -19.00 -9.02 2.56
C ALA A 115 -19.67 -7.64 2.65
N ALA A 116 -19.61 -6.97 3.81
CA ALA A 116 -20.22 -5.65 3.99
C ALA A 116 -19.39 -4.56 3.31
N THR A 117 -18.08 -4.77 3.20
CA THR A 117 -17.15 -3.86 2.51
C THR A 117 -16.93 -4.23 1.04
N ALA A 118 -17.47 -5.38 0.59
CA ALA A 118 -17.31 -5.93 -0.76
C ALA A 118 -18.08 -5.19 -1.87
N ILE A 119 -18.72 -4.04 -1.57
CA ILE A 119 -19.59 -3.33 -2.50
C ILE A 119 -18.81 -2.87 -3.74
N GLY A 120 -18.66 -3.79 -4.71
CA GLY A 120 -18.21 -3.49 -6.07
C GLY A 120 -16.74 -3.06 -6.24
N THR A 121 -16.02 -2.79 -5.15
CA THR A 121 -14.70 -2.15 -5.20
C THR A 121 -13.54 -3.12 -5.40
N GLY A 122 -13.64 -4.33 -4.86
CA GLY A 122 -12.50 -5.23 -4.72
C GLY A 122 -12.35 -6.27 -5.83
N ARG A 123 -13.38 -6.52 -6.63
CA ARG A 123 -13.31 -7.54 -7.69
C ARG A 123 -13.07 -6.92 -9.04
N PHE A 124 -11.95 -7.28 -9.65
CA PHE A 124 -11.63 -6.95 -11.03
C PHE A 124 -12.06 -8.12 -11.94
N GLU A 125 -12.62 -7.78 -13.08
CA GLU A 125 -12.89 -8.76 -14.13
C GLU A 125 -11.58 -9.07 -14.90
N PRO A 126 -11.48 -10.22 -15.61
CA PRO A 126 -10.24 -10.61 -16.29
C PRO A 126 -9.68 -9.54 -17.25
N ALA A 127 -10.52 -8.81 -17.95
CA ALA A 127 -10.10 -7.73 -18.83
C ALA A 127 -9.52 -6.55 -18.04
N GLU A 128 -10.07 -6.25 -16.87
CA GLU A 128 -9.61 -5.19 -15.98
C GLU A 128 -8.28 -5.57 -15.31
N LEU A 129 -8.07 -6.85 -14.96
CA LEU A 129 -6.77 -7.36 -14.47
C LEU A 129 -5.66 -7.19 -15.51
N ASN A 130 -5.94 -7.50 -16.77
CA ASN A 130 -5.00 -7.28 -17.86
C ASN A 130 -4.71 -5.79 -18.07
N SER A 131 -5.74 -4.94 -17.97
CA SER A 131 -5.60 -3.48 -18.05
C SER A 131 -4.75 -2.94 -16.90
N LEU A 132 -4.97 -3.41 -15.67
CA LEU A 132 -4.17 -3.06 -14.48
C LEU A 132 -2.69 -3.42 -14.70
N THR A 133 -2.40 -4.68 -15.11
CA THR A 133 -1.03 -5.12 -15.38
C THR A 133 -0.33 -4.22 -16.40
N ARG A 134 -1.02 -3.91 -17.51
CA ARG A 134 -0.50 -3.04 -18.56
C ARG A 134 -0.26 -1.63 -18.06
N SER A 135 -1.21 -1.06 -17.33
CA SER A 135 -1.12 0.29 -16.80
C SER A 135 0.07 0.47 -15.84
N ILE A 136 0.29 -0.50 -14.95
CA ILE A 136 1.46 -0.52 -14.06
C ILE A 136 2.76 -0.60 -14.87
N PHE A 137 2.81 -1.53 -15.83
CA PHE A 137 3.98 -1.70 -16.70
C PHE A 137 4.31 -0.41 -17.45
N GLU A 138 3.35 0.17 -18.16
CA GLU A 138 3.53 1.40 -18.95
C GLU A 138 3.98 2.57 -18.07
N ALA A 139 3.37 2.78 -16.91
CA ALA A 139 3.78 3.83 -16.00
C ALA A 139 5.22 3.67 -15.51
N LEU A 140 5.65 2.44 -15.22
CA LEU A 140 6.98 2.17 -14.67
C LEU A 140 8.08 2.11 -15.74
N ILE A 141 7.80 1.82 -17.00
CA ILE A 141 8.80 1.94 -18.07
C ILE A 141 9.09 3.41 -18.41
N ASP A 142 8.11 4.28 -18.28
CA ASP A 142 8.27 5.73 -18.49
C ASP A 142 9.02 6.39 -17.32
N ASP A 143 8.70 6.00 -16.08
CA ASP A 143 9.33 6.46 -14.87
C ASP A 143 9.41 5.33 -13.83
N PRO A 144 10.59 4.73 -13.58
CA PRO A 144 10.73 3.61 -12.64
C PRO A 144 10.35 3.97 -11.20
N ASN A 145 10.29 5.26 -10.86
CA ASN A 145 9.87 5.74 -9.55
C ASN A 145 8.40 6.21 -9.52
N ALA A 146 7.67 6.05 -10.62
CA ALA A 146 6.28 6.45 -10.68
C ALA A 146 5.50 5.90 -9.48
N PHE A 147 4.68 6.74 -8.88
CA PHE A 147 3.81 6.39 -7.76
C PHE A 147 4.54 5.80 -6.53
N GLY A 148 5.84 6.07 -6.37
CA GLY A 148 6.65 5.53 -5.28
C GLY A 148 6.96 4.03 -5.41
N LEU A 149 6.74 3.42 -6.58
CA LEU A 149 6.94 1.98 -6.79
C LEU A 149 8.39 1.56 -7.07
N GLY A 150 9.33 2.52 -7.20
CA GLY A 150 10.73 2.22 -7.51
C GLY A 150 11.42 1.31 -6.49
N GLU A 151 11.09 1.43 -5.21
CA GLU A 151 11.65 0.54 -4.19
C GLU A 151 11.25 -0.91 -4.43
N ARG A 152 10.06 -1.18 -4.96
CA ARG A 152 9.59 -2.54 -5.27
C ARG A 152 10.38 -3.17 -6.42
N ILE A 153 10.77 -2.36 -7.42
CA ILE A 153 11.68 -2.80 -8.49
C ILE A 153 13.03 -3.18 -7.88
N ASN A 154 13.57 -2.35 -6.98
CA ASN A 154 14.84 -2.61 -6.31
C ASN A 154 14.77 -3.84 -5.38
N GLU A 155 13.66 -4.05 -4.68
CA GLU A 155 13.42 -5.26 -3.88
C GLU A 155 13.43 -6.53 -4.75
N PHE A 156 12.82 -6.47 -5.93
CA PHE A 156 12.83 -7.58 -6.89
C PHE A 156 14.25 -7.91 -7.34
N TYR A 157 15.06 -6.91 -7.72
CA TYR A 157 16.46 -7.13 -8.07
C TYR A 157 17.25 -7.71 -6.90
N ALA A 158 17.07 -7.17 -5.71
CA ALA A 158 17.73 -7.68 -4.51
C ALA A 158 17.34 -9.13 -4.20
N SER A 159 16.11 -9.53 -4.48
CA SER A 159 15.65 -10.91 -4.27
C SER A 159 16.37 -11.88 -5.20
N ILE A 160 16.57 -11.51 -6.48
CA ILE A 160 17.31 -12.29 -7.46
C ILE A 160 18.79 -12.40 -7.06
N GLN A 161 19.43 -11.26 -6.73
CA GLN A 161 20.85 -11.23 -6.34
C GLN A 161 21.14 -12.08 -5.10
N ARG A 162 20.26 -11.95 -4.09
CA ARG A 162 20.43 -12.65 -2.81
C ARG A 162 19.96 -14.08 -2.82
N ARG A 163 19.24 -14.49 -3.86
CA ARG A 163 18.65 -15.84 -3.99
C ARG A 163 17.87 -16.24 -2.72
N ARG A 164 17.11 -15.29 -2.17
CA ARG A 164 16.36 -15.52 -0.94
C ARG A 164 15.29 -16.59 -1.14
N PRO A 165 15.25 -17.61 -0.31
CA PRO A 165 14.15 -18.58 -0.33
C PRO A 165 12.85 -17.88 0.12
N ILE A 166 11.72 -18.43 -0.30
CA ILE A 166 10.38 -17.89 -0.02
C ILE A 166 10.15 -17.70 1.49
N GLU A 167 10.57 -18.67 2.30
CA GLU A 167 10.39 -18.69 3.75
C GLU A 167 11.11 -17.54 4.47
N ALA A 168 12.11 -16.96 3.82
CA ALA A 168 12.91 -15.87 4.40
C ALA A 168 12.38 -14.47 4.03
N LEU A 169 11.26 -14.36 3.28
CA LEU A 169 10.81 -13.05 2.77
C LEU A 169 10.02 -12.21 3.78
N GLY A 170 9.44 -12.81 4.80
CA GLY A 170 8.51 -12.13 5.70
C GLY A 170 7.19 -11.72 5.02
N GLN A 171 6.32 -11.05 5.75
CA GLN A 171 5.04 -10.55 5.25
C GLN A 171 5.24 -9.28 4.39
N LYS A 172 4.37 -9.07 3.40
CA LYS A 172 4.38 -7.89 2.52
C LYS A 172 4.36 -6.57 3.32
N CYS A 173 3.55 -6.51 4.37
CA CYS A 173 3.38 -5.31 5.20
C CYS A 173 4.45 -5.14 6.28
N GLY A 174 5.35 -6.13 6.48
CA GLY A 174 6.39 -6.09 7.51
C GLY A 174 5.88 -6.19 8.95
N MET A 175 4.60 -6.45 9.17
CA MET A 175 4.02 -6.53 10.52
C MET A 175 4.50 -7.75 11.34
N ASP A 176 5.14 -8.72 10.70
CA ASP A 176 5.84 -9.84 11.33
C ASP A 176 7.31 -9.51 11.66
N SER A 177 7.77 -8.31 11.34
CA SER A 177 9.08 -7.82 11.77
C SER A 177 9.07 -7.51 13.26
N PRO A 178 10.13 -7.89 14.02
CA PRO A 178 10.27 -7.52 15.42
C PRO A 178 10.39 -6.01 15.65
N ASP A 179 10.69 -5.26 14.59
CA ASP A 179 10.85 -3.80 14.62
C ASP A 179 9.56 -3.05 14.29
N ALA A 180 8.46 -3.76 13.99
CA ALA A 180 7.18 -3.17 13.62
C ALA A 180 6.09 -3.50 14.64
N ILE A 181 5.32 -2.50 15.04
CA ILE A 181 4.19 -2.65 15.96
C ILE A 181 3.05 -1.71 15.60
N ALA A 182 1.82 -2.22 15.63
CA ALA A 182 0.61 -1.42 15.49
C ALA A 182 -0.09 -1.30 16.85
N VAL A 183 -0.38 -0.07 17.27
CA VAL A 183 -0.97 0.22 18.58
C VAL A 183 -2.15 1.17 18.41
N ASP A 184 -3.29 0.86 19.03
CA ASP A 184 -4.41 1.80 19.10
C ASP A 184 -4.22 2.84 20.22
N LEU A 185 -5.10 3.85 20.25
CA LEU A 185 -5.05 4.91 21.25
C LEU A 185 -5.31 4.44 22.70
N ARG A 186 -5.74 3.19 22.90
CA ARG A 186 -5.95 2.58 24.21
C ARG A 186 -4.78 1.72 24.66
N GLY A 187 -3.73 1.63 23.82
CA GLY A 187 -2.55 0.82 24.11
C GLY A 187 -2.69 -0.65 23.71
N ASN A 188 -3.79 -1.06 23.05
CA ASN A 188 -3.89 -2.42 22.54
C ASN A 188 -2.94 -2.59 21.36
N VAL A 189 -2.18 -3.69 21.37
CA VAL A 189 -1.32 -4.09 20.26
C VAL A 189 -2.10 -4.97 19.30
N MET A 190 -2.00 -4.65 18.02
CA MET A 190 -2.78 -5.27 16.94
C MET A 190 -1.87 -5.94 15.92
N THR A 191 -2.40 -6.93 15.22
CA THR A 191 -1.72 -7.62 14.10
C THR A 191 -1.45 -6.69 12.92
N CYS A 192 -2.26 -5.64 12.74
CA CYS A 192 -2.17 -4.69 11.62
C CYS A 192 -2.91 -3.40 11.96
N GLN A 193 -2.48 -2.28 11.40
CA GLN A 193 -3.17 -0.99 11.52
C GLN A 193 -4.58 -0.97 10.89
N ASN A 194 -4.84 -1.87 9.94
CA ASN A 194 -6.12 -1.96 9.24
C ASN A 194 -7.13 -2.86 9.95
N THR A 195 -6.71 -3.60 10.99
CA THR A 195 -7.60 -4.43 11.81
C THR A 195 -7.88 -3.72 13.14
N GLY A 196 -9.06 -3.87 13.68
CA GLY A 196 -9.34 -3.41 15.03
C GLY A 196 -8.75 -4.38 16.09
N ALA A 197 -8.58 -3.90 17.34
CA ALA A 197 -8.13 -4.73 18.46
C ALA A 197 -9.25 -5.69 18.94
N LYS A 198 -9.68 -6.60 18.07
CA LYS A 198 -10.75 -7.56 18.31
C LYS A 198 -10.33 -8.98 17.95
N GLY A 199 -10.76 -9.96 18.75
CA GLY A 199 -10.50 -11.37 18.50
C GLY A 199 -9.01 -11.66 18.29
N VAL A 200 -8.69 -12.38 17.24
CA VAL A 200 -7.32 -12.79 16.88
C VAL A 200 -6.40 -11.61 16.51
N HIS A 201 -6.98 -10.44 16.25
CA HIS A 201 -6.21 -9.26 15.87
C HIS A 201 -5.70 -8.46 17.06
N LYS A 202 -6.12 -8.77 18.29
CA LYS A 202 -5.53 -8.20 19.50
C LYS A 202 -4.48 -9.18 20.05
N ILE A 203 -3.21 -8.81 19.91
CA ILE A 203 -2.07 -9.67 20.26
C ILE A 203 -1.36 -9.27 21.57
N GLY A 204 -1.84 -8.21 22.23
CA GLY A 204 -1.29 -7.78 23.51
C GLY A 204 -1.67 -6.36 23.90
N HIS A 205 -0.92 -5.80 24.83
CA HIS A 205 -1.07 -4.43 25.31
C HIS A 205 0.31 -3.83 25.62
N VAL A 206 0.51 -2.55 25.39
CA VAL A 206 1.80 -1.86 25.64
C VAL A 206 2.26 -1.88 27.09
N ALA A 207 1.35 -2.15 28.04
CA ALA A 207 1.69 -2.32 29.44
C ALA A 207 2.40 -3.66 29.76
N ASP A 208 2.29 -4.65 28.86
CA ASP A 208 2.93 -5.97 28.98
C ASP A 208 3.58 -6.31 27.63
N PHE A 209 4.67 -5.65 27.34
CA PHE A 209 5.35 -5.73 26.05
C PHE A 209 5.95 -7.11 25.77
N ASP A 210 6.42 -7.79 26.81
CA ASP A 210 7.08 -9.10 26.70
C ASP A 210 6.08 -10.22 26.36
N ALA A 211 4.79 -9.99 26.59
CA ALA A 211 3.73 -10.93 26.23
C ALA A 211 3.20 -10.77 24.79
N ILE A 212 3.71 -9.79 24.04
CA ILE A 212 3.26 -9.55 22.66
C ILE A 212 3.89 -10.60 21.75
N ALA A 213 3.04 -11.37 21.08
CA ALA A 213 3.45 -12.34 20.08
C ALA A 213 2.49 -12.33 18.88
N LEU A 214 3.04 -12.19 17.67
CA LEU A 214 2.29 -12.37 16.44
C LEU A 214 2.33 -13.85 16.05
N ASP A 215 1.15 -14.45 15.86
CA ASP A 215 1.03 -15.77 15.25
C ASP A 215 1.27 -15.65 13.73
N THR A 216 2.39 -16.20 13.26
CA THR A 216 2.79 -16.22 11.86
C THR A 216 2.43 -17.53 11.15
N ALA A 217 1.61 -18.39 11.77
CA ALA A 217 1.17 -19.66 11.18
C ALA A 217 0.42 -19.47 9.85
N MET A 218 -0.15 -18.28 9.63
CA MET A 218 -0.80 -17.92 8.36
C MET A 218 0.15 -17.30 7.33
N HIS A 219 1.47 -17.42 7.53
CA HIS A 219 2.45 -16.93 6.58
C HIS A 219 2.21 -17.49 5.17
N PHE A 220 2.39 -16.65 4.15
CA PHE A 220 2.11 -17.03 2.74
C PHE A 220 2.89 -18.24 2.25
N ALA A 221 4.07 -18.53 2.82
CA ALA A 221 4.87 -19.72 2.47
C ALA A 221 4.13 -21.04 2.74
N PHE A 222 3.08 -21.02 3.58
CA PHE A 222 2.21 -22.19 3.80
C PHE A 222 1.00 -22.25 2.88
N ARG A 223 0.86 -21.28 1.94
CA ARG A 223 -0.21 -21.26 0.94
C ARG A 223 0.24 -21.95 -0.33
N GLU A 224 -0.47 -23.00 -0.72
CA GLU A 224 -0.15 -23.77 -1.93
C GLU A 224 -0.09 -22.88 -3.18
N GLU A 225 -1.02 -21.93 -3.30
CA GLU A 225 -1.08 -20.98 -4.41
C GLU A 225 0.15 -20.07 -4.52
N CYS A 226 0.87 -19.85 -3.44
CA CYS A 226 2.04 -19.00 -3.42
C CYS A 226 3.34 -19.71 -3.79
N MET A 227 3.41 -21.03 -3.60
CA MET A 227 4.66 -21.80 -3.74
C MET A 227 5.24 -21.77 -5.16
N SER A 228 4.39 -21.74 -6.19
CA SER A 228 4.79 -21.69 -7.61
C SER A 228 4.52 -20.34 -8.28
N CYS A 229 4.11 -19.33 -7.51
CA CYS A 229 3.70 -18.03 -8.05
C CYS A 229 4.91 -17.22 -8.53
N PRO A 230 4.96 -16.78 -9.80
CA PRO A 230 6.10 -16.05 -10.37
C PRO A 230 6.30 -14.67 -9.74
N VAL A 231 5.29 -14.09 -9.12
CA VAL A 231 5.38 -12.77 -8.46
C VAL A 231 5.49 -12.86 -6.94
N VAL A 232 5.73 -14.03 -6.37
CA VAL A 232 5.75 -14.24 -4.91
C VAL A 232 6.79 -13.36 -4.20
N GLN A 233 7.94 -13.11 -4.84
CA GLN A 233 9.00 -12.25 -4.29
C GLN A 233 8.54 -10.79 -4.08
N LEU A 234 7.58 -10.32 -4.86
CA LEU A 234 6.97 -9.00 -4.75
C LEU A 234 5.69 -9.02 -3.91
N CYS A 235 4.81 -9.98 -4.20
CA CYS A 235 3.49 -10.07 -3.57
C CYS A 235 3.56 -10.53 -2.11
N LYS A 236 4.45 -11.49 -1.80
CA LYS A 236 4.58 -12.09 -0.47
C LYS A 236 3.23 -12.54 0.10
N GLY A 237 2.39 -13.14 -0.77
CA GLY A 237 1.09 -13.69 -0.41
C GLY A 237 0.01 -12.68 -0.02
N SER A 238 0.18 -11.39 -0.32
CA SER A 238 -0.78 -10.34 0.06
C SER A 238 -0.96 -10.26 1.59
N CYS A 239 -2.20 -10.14 2.07
CA CYS A 239 -2.49 -10.09 3.50
C CYS A 239 -2.59 -11.50 4.10
N MET A 240 -1.87 -11.75 5.21
CA MET A 240 -1.87 -13.05 5.88
C MET A 240 -3.23 -13.44 6.48
N PHE A 241 -4.10 -12.47 6.72
CA PHE A 241 -5.43 -12.69 7.32
C PHE A 241 -6.57 -12.82 6.31
N LEU A 242 -6.26 -12.81 5.00
CA LEU A 242 -7.26 -13.08 3.98
C LEU A 242 -7.37 -14.58 3.73
N GLU A 243 -8.60 -15.09 3.72
CA GLU A 243 -8.90 -16.50 3.54
C GLU A 243 -10.03 -16.71 2.53
N GLY A 244 -10.19 -17.93 2.02
CA GLY A 244 -11.27 -18.34 1.16
C GLY A 244 -11.42 -17.48 -0.10
N GLU A 245 -12.63 -17.06 -0.40
CA GLU A 245 -12.92 -16.26 -1.60
C GLU A 245 -12.32 -14.86 -1.55
N PHE A 246 -12.19 -14.26 -0.37
CA PHE A 246 -11.53 -12.95 -0.22
C PHE A 246 -10.03 -13.04 -0.55
N PHE A 247 -9.39 -14.13 -0.14
CA PHE A 247 -8.00 -14.39 -0.52
C PHE A 247 -7.86 -14.60 -2.03
N LYS A 248 -8.69 -15.43 -2.64
CA LYS A 248 -8.64 -15.69 -4.09
C LYS A 248 -8.81 -14.41 -4.90
N GLN A 249 -9.76 -13.57 -4.51
CA GLN A 249 -9.99 -12.28 -5.14
C GLN A 249 -8.77 -11.35 -4.99
N SER A 250 -8.27 -11.21 -3.78
CA SER A 250 -7.07 -10.41 -3.50
C SER A 250 -5.85 -10.97 -4.25
N CYS A 251 -5.70 -12.31 -4.31
CA CYS A 251 -4.61 -12.97 -5.02
C CYS A 251 -4.61 -12.62 -6.51
N ALA A 252 -5.77 -12.65 -7.18
CA ALA A 252 -5.87 -12.26 -8.59
C ALA A 252 -5.48 -10.80 -8.82
N ASN A 253 -5.95 -9.88 -7.97
CA ASN A 253 -5.65 -8.47 -8.05
C ASN A 253 -4.16 -8.20 -7.80
N GLU A 254 -3.60 -8.79 -6.75
CA GLU A 254 -2.19 -8.65 -6.39
C GLU A 254 -1.27 -9.29 -7.44
N PHE A 255 -1.69 -10.40 -8.05
CA PHE A 255 -0.96 -11.00 -9.15
C PHE A 255 -0.84 -10.01 -10.31
N ALA A 256 -1.95 -9.42 -10.76
CA ALA A 256 -1.96 -8.46 -11.85
C ALA A 256 -1.09 -7.22 -11.56
N PHE A 257 -1.22 -6.67 -10.34
CA PHE A 257 -0.43 -5.53 -9.89
C PHE A 257 1.07 -5.82 -9.88
N ASN A 258 1.46 -6.94 -9.25
CA ASN A 258 2.88 -7.30 -9.12
C ASN A 258 3.48 -7.83 -10.43
N MET A 259 2.66 -8.38 -11.34
CA MET A 259 3.08 -8.74 -12.68
C MET A 259 3.53 -7.51 -13.48
N GLY A 260 2.78 -6.41 -13.42
CA GLY A 260 3.18 -5.15 -14.05
C GLY A 260 4.51 -4.63 -13.53
N ILE A 261 4.75 -4.70 -12.21
CA ILE A 261 6.03 -4.32 -11.59
C ILE A 261 7.16 -5.24 -12.06
N MET A 262 6.95 -6.55 -12.05
CA MET A 262 7.94 -7.54 -12.49
C MET A 262 8.31 -7.32 -13.97
N MET A 263 7.32 -7.11 -14.84
CA MET A 263 7.54 -6.83 -16.26
C MET A 263 8.39 -5.57 -16.45
N ALA A 264 8.10 -4.50 -15.72
CA ALA A 264 8.88 -3.26 -15.77
C ALA A 264 10.32 -3.47 -15.25
N ALA A 265 10.48 -4.22 -14.16
CA ALA A 265 11.79 -4.58 -13.64
C ALA A 265 12.63 -5.36 -14.67
N VAL A 266 12.04 -6.37 -15.32
CA VAL A 266 12.72 -7.13 -16.39
C VAL A 266 13.09 -6.22 -17.56
N TRP A 267 12.19 -5.32 -17.97
CA TRP A 267 12.45 -4.35 -19.02
C TRP A 267 13.65 -3.44 -18.67
N HIS A 268 13.66 -2.83 -17.52
CA HIS A 268 14.76 -1.95 -17.12
C HIS A 268 16.10 -2.67 -17.01
N PHE A 269 16.08 -3.95 -16.64
CA PHE A 269 17.29 -4.75 -16.47
C PHE A 269 17.84 -5.33 -17.79
N THR A 270 16.95 -5.69 -18.73
CA THR A 270 17.32 -6.48 -19.93
C THR A 270 16.97 -5.84 -21.26
N GLY A 271 16.09 -4.83 -21.28
CA GLY A 271 15.47 -4.31 -22.50
C GLY A 271 14.44 -5.26 -23.14
N MET A 272 14.09 -6.37 -22.48
CA MET A 272 13.15 -7.36 -23.00
C MET A 272 11.77 -7.25 -22.37
N VAL A 273 10.74 -7.55 -23.16
CA VAL A 273 9.36 -7.59 -22.70
C VAL A 273 9.00 -9.03 -22.31
N VAL A 274 8.42 -9.21 -21.12
CA VAL A 274 7.84 -10.50 -20.72
C VAL A 274 6.55 -10.71 -21.50
N VAL A 275 6.51 -11.77 -22.32
CA VAL A 275 5.33 -12.13 -23.14
C VAL A 275 4.46 -13.20 -22.51
N GLY A 276 4.93 -13.85 -21.46
CA GLY A 276 4.19 -14.86 -20.71
C GLY A 276 5.01 -15.43 -19.55
N VAL A 277 4.32 -16.01 -18.60
CA VAL A 277 4.90 -16.77 -17.49
C VAL A 277 4.25 -18.15 -17.48
N ASN A 278 5.07 -19.20 -17.42
CA ASN A 278 4.61 -20.56 -17.28
C ASN A 278 4.83 -21.02 -15.84
N ALA A 279 3.93 -21.84 -15.32
CA ALA A 279 4.19 -22.56 -14.09
C ALA A 279 5.42 -23.45 -14.30
N ILE A 280 6.29 -23.50 -13.29
CA ILE A 280 7.38 -24.48 -13.30
C ILE A 280 6.71 -25.82 -12.97
N ASP A 281 6.63 -26.71 -13.95
CA ASP A 281 6.25 -28.09 -13.70
C ASP A 281 7.33 -28.72 -12.82
N ASN A 282 7.01 -28.93 -11.55
CA ASN A 282 7.86 -29.64 -10.60
C ASN A 282 7.79 -31.15 -10.89
N GLU A 283 7.97 -31.56 -12.14
CA GLU A 283 8.25 -32.96 -12.51
C GLU A 283 9.78 -33.12 -12.53
N ASN A 284 10.36 -33.37 -11.33
CA ASN A 284 11.61 -34.13 -11.16
C ASN A 284 11.76 -34.59 -9.71
#